data_38a6d17ed648377d8e2ceb046ff5c7f1
#
_entry.id   38a6d17ed648377d8e2ceb046ff5c7f1
#
_cell.length_a   1.000
_cell.length_b   1.000
_cell.length_c   1.000
_cell.angle_alpha   90.00
_cell.angle_beta   90.00
_cell.angle_gamma   90.00
#
_symmetry.space_group_name_H-M   'P 1'
#
loop_
_entity.id
_entity.type
_entity.pdbx_description
1 polymer ?
#
loop_
_entity_poly.entity_id
_entity_poly.type
_entity_poly.pdbx_seq_one_letter_code
_entity_poly.pdbx_strand_id
1 'polypeptide(L)'
;MTVDTMHSVQPTTVARVGTKLPDHEDNSERITLGILTLFNKLQSLETLEPDPINGRLFNQLFDLIMDDPRIRALMPELWQIWGDAEYLLELDFARKVISGSPSMSKCRQLWETFPYLDQYRQLARMETNTLDTALGERCLPPVRKIAFLGSGPTPFSALCFRERLGPDVEIVNIDRCAEAISHGRAVANALGEKNMSFLQAEITTGIVTPASSDEETLASVPSSQNVGKPDLTDCDLVHFAALIGETEKDKRDLLVAVAKSMRPGALIMLRSTDSLRQVLYPKMDVDCWEVLNVVTPVLATRYFGGSTSLTTIVVSVDGVKGGGI
;
A
#
# COMPACT_ATOMS: atom_id res chain seq x y z
N MET A 1 -36.97 -30.02 19.14
CA MET A 1 -37.39 -29.45 17.85
C MET A 1 -37.59 -27.96 18.05
N THR A 2 -36.61 -27.17 17.81
CA THR A 2 -36.74 -25.71 17.69
C THR A 2 -35.76 -25.29 16.60
N VAL A 3 -36.33 -24.79 15.51
CA VAL A 3 -35.65 -24.40 14.29
C VAL A 3 -35.10 -23.00 14.53
N ASP A 4 -33.77 -22.83 14.52
CA ASP A 4 -33.09 -21.54 14.58
C ASP A 4 -33.22 -20.82 13.23
N THR A 5 -33.81 -19.65 13.31
CA THR A 5 -34.02 -18.73 12.20
C THR A 5 -32.68 -18.11 11.75
N MET A 6 -32.23 -18.50 10.58
CA MET A 6 -31.15 -17.79 9.87
C MET A 6 -31.61 -16.36 9.55
N HIS A 7 -30.92 -15.37 10.13
CA HIS A 7 -31.06 -13.99 9.70
C HIS A 7 -30.34 -13.84 8.34
N SER A 8 -31.15 -13.65 7.30
CA SER A 8 -30.66 -13.27 5.98
C SER A 8 -30.11 -11.83 6.03
N VAL A 9 -28.83 -11.69 5.88
CA VAL A 9 -28.21 -10.39 5.59
C VAL A 9 -28.62 -10.00 4.18
N GLN A 10 -29.44 -8.96 4.06
CA GLN A 10 -29.80 -8.36 2.78
C GLN A 10 -28.56 -7.68 2.18
N PRO A 11 -28.25 -7.89 0.88
CA PRO A 11 -27.18 -7.15 0.23
C PRO A 11 -27.56 -5.67 0.16
N THR A 12 -26.69 -4.83 0.69
CA THR A 12 -26.80 -3.37 0.57
C THR A 12 -26.71 -3.02 -0.91
N THR A 13 -27.80 -2.49 -1.45
CA THR A 13 -27.86 -2.03 -2.84
C THR A 13 -26.99 -0.79 -2.98
N VAL A 14 -25.79 -0.97 -3.54
CA VAL A 14 -24.95 0.17 -3.95
C VAL A 14 -25.69 0.91 -5.04
N ALA A 15 -26.13 2.13 -4.74
CA ALA A 15 -26.73 3.02 -5.72
C ALA A 15 -25.71 3.29 -6.83
N ARG A 16 -25.96 2.78 -8.03
CA ARG A 16 -25.17 3.13 -9.23
C ARG A 16 -25.38 4.61 -9.51
N VAL A 17 -24.41 5.41 -9.16
CA VAL A 17 -24.29 6.79 -9.67
C VAL A 17 -23.89 6.65 -11.14
N GLY A 18 -24.84 6.89 -12.03
CA GLY A 18 -24.60 6.90 -13.47
C GLY A 18 -23.74 8.11 -13.82
N THR A 19 -22.44 7.97 -13.83
CA THR A 19 -21.52 8.93 -14.45
C THR A 19 -21.75 8.89 -15.97
N LYS A 20 -22.33 9.95 -16.51
CA LYS A 20 -22.46 10.15 -17.95
C LYS A 20 -21.05 10.35 -18.52
N LEU A 21 -20.53 9.31 -19.20
CA LEU A 21 -19.25 9.40 -19.91
C LEU A 21 -19.30 10.53 -20.96
N PRO A 22 -18.24 11.34 -21.08
CA PRO A 22 -18.20 12.37 -22.11
C PRO A 22 -18.21 11.77 -23.52
N ASP A 23 -18.97 12.39 -24.45
CA ASP A 23 -19.03 12.03 -25.85
C ASP A 23 -17.67 12.30 -26.53
N HIS A 24 -16.84 11.25 -26.69
CA HIS A 24 -15.57 11.28 -27.39
C HIS A 24 -15.47 10.12 -28.39
N GLU A 25 -16.33 10.10 -29.40
CA GLU A 25 -16.24 9.12 -30.49
C GLU A 25 -14.89 9.18 -31.21
N ASP A 26 -14.36 10.37 -31.45
CA ASP A 26 -13.08 10.58 -32.18
C ASP A 26 -11.85 9.99 -31.45
N ASN A 27 -11.79 10.09 -30.13
CA ASN A 27 -10.66 9.55 -29.35
C ASN A 27 -10.73 8.02 -29.21
N SER A 28 -11.93 7.44 -29.18
CA SER A 28 -12.14 6.00 -29.11
C SER A 28 -11.67 5.29 -30.37
N GLU A 29 -11.94 5.85 -31.54
CA GLU A 29 -11.47 5.30 -32.81
C GLU A 29 -9.94 5.37 -32.89
N ARG A 30 -9.34 6.48 -32.50
CA ARG A 30 -7.89 6.65 -32.51
C ARG A 30 -7.19 5.64 -31.59
N ILE A 31 -7.72 5.41 -30.38
CA ILE A 31 -7.18 4.42 -29.45
C ILE A 31 -7.36 3.01 -30.01
N THR A 32 -8.55 2.68 -30.53
CA THR A 32 -8.82 1.36 -31.14
C THR A 32 -7.88 1.10 -32.32
N LEU A 33 -7.70 2.06 -33.21
CA LEU A 33 -6.78 1.95 -34.33
C LEU A 33 -5.34 1.80 -33.88
N GLY A 34 -4.95 2.54 -32.86
CA GLY A 34 -3.62 2.42 -32.23
C GLY A 34 -3.38 1.02 -31.65
N ILE A 35 -4.34 0.47 -30.92
CA ILE A 35 -4.26 -0.89 -30.36
C ILE A 35 -4.13 -1.92 -31.50
N LEU A 36 -4.97 -1.83 -32.53
CA LEU A 36 -4.91 -2.73 -33.71
C LEU A 36 -3.57 -2.63 -34.45
N THR A 37 -3.04 -1.41 -34.59
CA THR A 37 -1.73 -1.18 -35.21
C THR A 37 -0.60 -1.85 -34.45
N LEU A 38 -0.59 -1.70 -33.10
CA LEU A 38 0.40 -2.32 -32.24
C LEU A 38 0.24 -3.83 -32.17
N PHE A 39 -1.00 -4.32 -32.15
CA PHE A 39 -1.30 -5.75 -32.21
C PHE A 39 -0.76 -6.39 -33.51
N ASN A 40 -1.01 -5.76 -34.68
CA ASN A 40 -0.48 -6.25 -35.93
C ASN A 40 1.06 -6.25 -35.96
N LYS A 41 1.70 -5.23 -35.38
CA LYS A 41 3.15 -5.22 -35.26
C LYS A 41 3.66 -6.35 -34.37
N LEU A 42 3.01 -6.60 -33.21
CA LEU A 42 3.37 -7.71 -32.32
C LEU A 42 3.18 -9.07 -33.01
N GLN A 43 2.10 -9.25 -33.80
CA GLN A 43 1.88 -10.47 -34.58
C GLN A 43 2.93 -10.69 -35.66
N SER A 44 3.50 -9.63 -36.23
CA SER A 44 4.52 -9.72 -37.28
C SER A 44 5.94 -9.98 -36.75
N LEU A 45 6.15 -10.04 -35.45
CA LEU A 45 7.45 -10.36 -34.88
C LEU A 45 7.81 -11.83 -35.10
N GLU A 46 9.05 -12.09 -35.45
CA GLU A 46 9.56 -13.46 -35.61
C GLU A 46 9.62 -14.20 -34.28
N THR A 47 9.81 -13.48 -33.17
CA THR A 47 9.83 -14.00 -31.81
C THR A 47 9.28 -12.98 -30.82
N LEU A 48 8.66 -13.47 -29.73
CA LEU A 48 8.24 -12.68 -28.59
C LEU A 48 9.24 -12.73 -27.44
N GLU A 49 10.44 -13.25 -27.66
CA GLU A 49 11.48 -13.24 -26.63
C GLU A 49 11.77 -11.83 -26.12
N PRO A 50 12.16 -11.69 -24.85
CA PRO A 50 12.45 -10.40 -24.27
C PRO A 50 13.62 -9.70 -24.96
N ASP A 51 13.32 -8.66 -25.71
CA ASP A 51 14.30 -7.76 -26.31
C ASP A 51 13.81 -6.30 -26.20
N PRO A 52 14.70 -5.30 -26.41
CA PRO A 52 14.31 -3.89 -26.29
C PRO A 52 13.25 -3.41 -27.28
N ILE A 53 13.07 -4.07 -28.43
CA ILE A 53 12.06 -3.71 -29.44
C ILE A 53 10.68 -4.23 -28.98
N ASN A 54 10.63 -5.51 -28.62
CA ASN A 54 9.41 -6.14 -28.12
C ASN A 54 8.92 -5.44 -26.85
N GLY A 55 9.82 -5.13 -25.91
CA GLY A 55 9.50 -4.39 -24.72
C GLY A 55 8.90 -3.00 -24.99
N ARG A 56 9.44 -2.27 -25.98
CA ARG A 56 8.88 -0.97 -26.38
C ARG A 56 7.48 -1.09 -26.97
N LEU A 57 7.21 -2.10 -27.80
CA LEU A 57 5.87 -2.31 -28.37
C LEU A 57 4.82 -2.60 -27.30
N PHE A 58 5.15 -3.44 -26.32
CA PHE A 58 4.27 -3.70 -25.18
C PHE A 58 4.05 -2.44 -24.33
N ASN A 59 5.11 -1.69 -24.03
CA ASN A 59 4.97 -0.43 -23.28
C ASN A 59 4.08 0.57 -24.02
N GLN A 60 4.26 0.75 -25.34
CA GLN A 60 3.38 1.61 -26.13
C GLN A 60 1.91 1.17 -26.11
N LEU A 61 1.64 -0.15 -26.12
CA LEU A 61 0.29 -0.69 -25.99
C LEU A 61 -0.30 -0.35 -24.61
N PHE A 62 0.48 -0.49 -23.54
CA PHE A 62 0.04 -0.16 -22.18
C PHE A 62 -0.21 1.34 -22.01
N ASP A 63 0.70 2.18 -22.50
CA ASP A 63 0.56 3.64 -22.45
C ASP A 63 -0.70 4.08 -23.21
N LEU A 64 -0.96 3.50 -24.38
CA LEU A 64 -2.14 3.82 -25.17
C LEU A 64 -3.45 3.46 -24.44
N ILE A 65 -3.49 2.32 -23.73
CA ILE A 65 -4.64 1.90 -22.93
C ILE A 65 -4.81 2.85 -21.74
N MET A 66 -3.72 3.18 -21.05
CA MET A 66 -3.74 4.05 -19.87
C MET A 66 -4.01 5.53 -20.24
N ASP A 67 -3.79 5.93 -21.48
CA ASP A 67 -4.13 7.27 -21.98
C ASP A 67 -5.61 7.43 -22.34
N ASP A 68 -6.39 6.36 -22.32
CA ASP A 68 -7.83 6.47 -22.56
C ASP A 68 -8.51 7.24 -21.41
N PRO A 69 -9.12 8.41 -21.69
CA PRO A 69 -9.77 9.24 -20.67
C PRO A 69 -10.92 8.51 -19.96
N ARG A 70 -11.54 7.52 -20.60
CA ARG A 70 -12.62 6.72 -19.99
C ARG A 70 -12.06 5.77 -18.94
N ILE A 71 -10.89 5.15 -19.20
CA ILE A 71 -10.20 4.30 -18.22
C ILE A 71 -9.73 5.17 -17.05
N ARG A 72 -9.09 6.31 -17.34
CA ARG A 72 -8.63 7.25 -16.28
C ARG A 72 -9.78 7.73 -15.40
N ALA A 73 -10.94 8.01 -15.98
CA ALA A 73 -12.12 8.44 -15.22
C ALA A 73 -12.66 7.37 -14.26
N LEU A 74 -12.44 6.08 -14.57
CA LEU A 74 -12.87 4.96 -13.73
C LEU A 74 -11.84 4.57 -12.64
N MET A 75 -10.59 4.99 -12.77
CA MET A 75 -9.52 4.55 -11.88
C MET A 75 -9.81 4.85 -10.40
N PRO A 76 -10.30 6.03 -9.96
CA PRO A 76 -10.60 6.28 -8.56
C PRO A 76 -11.63 5.32 -7.97
N GLU A 77 -12.70 4.99 -8.73
CA GLU A 77 -13.70 4.02 -8.30
C GLU A 77 -13.12 2.60 -8.22
N LEU A 78 -12.26 2.23 -9.17
CA LEU A 78 -11.59 0.93 -9.18
C LEU A 78 -10.63 0.80 -7.99
N TRP A 79 -9.87 1.85 -7.65
CA TRP A 79 -9.00 1.86 -6.47
C TRP A 79 -9.79 1.67 -5.17
N GLN A 80 -10.94 2.32 -5.06
CA GLN A 80 -11.82 2.15 -3.90
C GLN A 80 -12.35 0.72 -3.82
N ILE A 81 -12.92 0.20 -4.91
CA ILE A 81 -13.45 -1.19 -4.97
C ILE A 81 -12.35 -2.20 -4.62
N TRP A 82 -11.16 -2.00 -5.17
CA TRP A 82 -10.02 -2.89 -4.93
C TRP A 82 -9.56 -2.82 -3.46
N GLY A 83 -9.47 -1.60 -2.92
CA GLY A 83 -9.10 -1.38 -1.51
C GLY A 83 -10.09 -2.02 -0.55
N ASP A 84 -11.39 -1.86 -0.81
CA ASP A 84 -12.45 -2.49 -0.01
C ASP A 84 -12.37 -4.03 -0.09
N ALA A 85 -12.11 -4.58 -1.27
CA ALA A 85 -11.98 -6.03 -1.45
C ALA A 85 -10.74 -6.59 -0.73
N GLU A 86 -9.59 -5.93 -0.82
CA GLU A 86 -8.40 -6.32 -0.07
C GLU A 86 -8.63 -6.23 1.44
N TYR A 87 -9.22 -5.13 1.91
CA TYR A 87 -9.55 -4.96 3.32
C TYR A 87 -10.44 -6.10 3.86
N LEU A 88 -11.54 -6.43 3.15
CA LEU A 88 -12.44 -7.50 3.54
C LEU A 88 -11.78 -8.87 3.54
N LEU A 89 -10.92 -9.16 2.55
CA LEU A 89 -10.15 -10.40 2.49
C LEU A 89 -9.20 -10.53 3.68
N GLU A 90 -8.48 -9.46 3.99
CA GLU A 90 -7.55 -9.43 5.12
C GLU A 90 -8.29 -9.51 6.46
N LEU A 91 -9.43 -8.84 6.59
CA LEU A 91 -10.27 -8.87 7.79
C LEU A 91 -10.83 -10.27 8.07
N ASP A 92 -11.34 -10.95 7.04
CA ASP A 92 -11.81 -12.33 7.16
C ASP A 92 -10.68 -13.27 7.60
N PHE A 93 -9.49 -13.07 7.03
CA PHE A 93 -8.32 -13.85 7.40
C PHE A 93 -7.82 -13.54 8.82
N ALA A 94 -7.81 -12.28 9.25
CA ALA A 94 -7.49 -11.88 10.62
C ALA A 94 -8.40 -12.61 11.62
N ARG A 95 -9.71 -12.62 11.35
CA ARG A 95 -10.71 -13.33 12.19
C ARG A 95 -10.43 -14.82 12.27
N LYS A 96 -10.04 -15.46 11.17
CA LYS A 96 -9.66 -16.89 11.15
C LYS A 96 -8.41 -17.15 12.03
N VAL A 97 -7.37 -16.34 11.91
CA VAL A 97 -6.16 -16.48 12.72
C VAL A 97 -6.46 -16.28 14.20
N ILE A 98 -7.22 -15.25 14.55
CA ILE A 98 -7.59 -14.94 15.93
C ILE A 98 -8.42 -16.06 16.55
N SER A 99 -9.37 -16.65 15.79
CA SER A 99 -10.21 -17.77 16.25
C SER A 99 -9.41 -19.05 16.52
N GLY A 100 -8.20 -19.17 15.99
CA GLY A 100 -7.27 -20.26 16.28
C GLY A 100 -6.67 -20.21 17.69
N SER A 101 -6.77 -19.07 18.39
CA SER A 101 -6.40 -18.92 19.79
C SER A 101 -7.22 -19.90 20.69
N PRO A 102 -6.65 -20.49 21.76
CA PRO A 102 -5.42 -20.06 22.45
C PRO A 102 -4.12 -20.72 21.99
N SER A 103 -4.13 -21.51 20.93
CA SER A 103 -2.91 -22.22 20.49
C SER A 103 -2.11 -21.40 19.47
N MET A 104 -0.99 -20.82 19.89
CA MET A 104 -0.06 -20.13 19.00
C MET A 104 0.38 -21.02 17.79
N SER A 105 0.61 -22.31 18.03
CA SER A 105 0.96 -23.25 16.97
C SER A 105 -0.13 -23.36 15.92
N LYS A 106 -1.41 -23.39 16.33
CA LYS A 106 -2.54 -23.42 15.42
C LYS A 106 -2.70 -22.08 14.67
N CYS A 107 -2.49 -20.96 15.35
CA CYS A 107 -2.52 -19.65 14.70
C CYS A 107 -1.43 -19.53 13.62
N ARG A 108 -0.22 -20.03 13.88
CA ARG A 108 0.86 -20.09 12.90
C ARG A 108 0.57 -21.03 11.74
N GLN A 109 -0.06 -22.18 11.98
CA GLN A 109 -0.53 -23.06 10.90
C GLN A 109 -1.59 -22.37 10.02
N LEU A 110 -2.55 -21.66 10.63
CA LEU A 110 -3.54 -20.89 9.88
C LEU A 110 -2.89 -19.74 9.10
N TRP A 111 -1.90 -19.06 9.66
CA TRP A 111 -1.13 -18.03 8.97
C TRP A 111 -0.56 -18.53 7.64
N GLU A 112 0.00 -19.74 7.60
CA GLU A 112 0.55 -20.35 6.38
C GLU A 112 -0.51 -20.69 5.31
N THR A 113 -1.80 -20.59 5.63
CA THR A 113 -2.88 -20.87 4.67
C THR A 113 -3.36 -19.67 3.87
N PHE A 114 -2.82 -18.47 4.14
CA PHE A 114 -3.23 -17.30 3.38
C PHE A 114 -2.82 -17.41 1.90
N PRO A 115 -3.76 -17.27 0.94
CA PRO A 115 -3.49 -17.57 -0.47
C PRO A 115 -2.36 -16.76 -1.10
N TYR A 116 -2.11 -15.55 -0.56
CA TYR A 116 -1.12 -14.60 -1.09
C TYR A 116 0.11 -14.43 -0.19
N LEU A 117 0.28 -15.28 0.84
CA LEU A 117 1.39 -15.14 1.79
C LEU A 117 2.76 -15.20 1.11
N ASP A 118 2.92 -16.11 0.15
CA ASP A 118 4.18 -16.23 -0.60
C ASP A 118 4.49 -14.96 -1.42
N GLN A 119 3.46 -14.30 -1.92
CA GLN A 119 3.62 -13.02 -2.62
C GLN A 119 4.09 -11.90 -1.67
N TYR A 120 3.50 -11.81 -0.46
CA TYR A 120 3.95 -10.89 0.57
C TYR A 120 5.38 -11.16 1.01
N ARG A 121 5.76 -12.44 1.18
CA ARG A 121 7.14 -12.84 1.51
C ARG A 121 8.12 -12.49 0.39
N GLN A 122 7.75 -12.71 -0.88
CA GLN A 122 8.57 -12.34 -2.02
C GLN A 122 8.75 -10.82 -2.10
N LEU A 123 7.67 -10.05 -1.90
CA LEU A 123 7.70 -8.60 -1.89
C LEU A 123 8.57 -8.10 -0.74
N ALA A 124 8.37 -8.58 0.48
CA ALA A 124 9.20 -8.23 1.63
C ALA A 124 10.69 -8.57 1.42
N ARG A 125 10.99 -9.71 0.75
CA ARG A 125 12.37 -10.04 0.38
C ARG A 125 12.98 -9.03 -0.57
N MET A 126 12.25 -8.61 -1.59
CA MET A 126 12.72 -7.57 -2.50
C MET A 126 12.91 -6.25 -1.75
N GLU A 127 11.92 -5.84 -0.99
CA GLU A 127 11.91 -4.59 -0.24
C GLU A 127 13.06 -4.50 0.78
N THR A 128 13.30 -5.58 1.54
CA THR A 128 14.42 -5.58 2.50
C THR A 128 15.78 -5.59 1.81
N ASN A 129 15.94 -6.28 0.68
CA ASN A 129 17.17 -6.19 -0.11
C ASN A 129 17.37 -4.79 -0.71
N THR A 130 16.28 -4.15 -1.14
CA THR A 130 16.30 -2.75 -1.59
C THR A 130 16.69 -1.82 -0.46
N LEU A 131 16.17 -2.06 0.76
CA LEU A 131 16.53 -1.32 1.95
C LEU A 131 18.03 -1.45 2.27
N ASP A 132 18.56 -2.66 2.28
CA ASP A 132 19.98 -2.91 2.54
C ASP A 132 20.87 -2.16 1.52
N THR A 133 20.47 -2.15 0.25
CA THR A 133 21.17 -1.38 -0.79
C THR A 133 21.09 0.12 -0.50
N ALA A 134 19.93 0.65 -0.18
CA ALA A 134 19.75 2.07 0.14
C ALA A 134 20.55 2.50 1.38
N LEU A 135 20.59 1.65 2.42
CA LEU A 135 21.41 1.90 3.60
C LEU A 135 22.90 1.97 3.23
N GLY A 136 23.38 1.06 2.39
CA GLY A 136 24.76 1.06 1.90
C GLY A 136 25.09 2.31 1.09
N GLU A 137 24.26 2.68 0.13
CA GLU A 137 24.41 3.89 -0.71
C GLU A 137 24.45 5.18 0.12
N ARG A 138 23.70 5.22 1.22
CA ARG A 138 23.62 6.38 2.11
C ARG A 138 24.56 6.30 3.31
N CYS A 139 25.35 5.24 3.44
CA CYS A 139 26.23 4.98 4.58
C CYS A 139 25.48 5.05 5.94
N LEU A 140 24.27 4.49 5.98
CA LEU A 140 23.41 4.48 7.17
C LEU A 140 23.55 3.16 7.95
N PRO A 141 23.35 3.18 9.28
CA PRO A 141 23.32 1.96 10.09
C PRO A 141 22.06 1.13 9.75
N PRO A 142 22.02 -0.16 10.13
CA PRO A 142 20.82 -0.97 10.05
C PRO A 142 19.63 -0.32 10.76
N VAL A 143 18.44 -0.50 10.21
CA VAL A 143 17.21 0.05 10.79
C VAL A 143 16.88 -0.62 12.12
N ARG A 144 16.43 0.16 13.08
CA ARG A 144 15.99 -0.29 14.40
C ARG A 144 14.51 -0.04 14.65
N LYS A 145 13.93 0.95 13.96
CA LYS A 145 12.52 1.31 14.10
C LYS A 145 11.91 1.59 12.74
N ILE A 146 10.79 0.89 12.46
CA ILE A 146 10.05 1.00 11.20
C ILE A 146 8.59 1.32 11.51
N ALA A 147 8.01 2.32 10.85
CA ALA A 147 6.58 2.55 10.84
C ALA A 147 5.96 2.06 9.52
N PHE A 148 4.91 1.25 9.62
CA PHE A 148 4.09 0.84 8.48
C PHE A 148 2.81 1.65 8.46
N LEU A 149 2.61 2.43 7.40
CA LEU A 149 1.41 3.23 7.17
C LEU A 149 0.44 2.44 6.30
N GLY A 150 -0.84 2.39 6.72
CA GLY A 150 -1.86 1.56 6.09
C GLY A 150 -1.61 0.08 6.35
N SER A 151 -1.47 -0.28 7.65
CA SER A 151 -1.10 -1.65 8.03
C SER A 151 -2.22 -2.68 7.81
N GLY A 152 -3.47 -2.24 7.69
CA GLY A 152 -4.63 -3.10 7.50
C GLY A 152 -4.97 -3.98 8.72
N PRO A 153 -6.02 -4.80 8.61
CA PRO A 153 -6.47 -5.70 9.68
C PRO A 153 -5.59 -6.94 9.84
N THR A 154 -4.79 -7.29 8.82
CA THR A 154 -3.73 -8.30 8.90
C THR A 154 -2.43 -7.66 8.44
N PRO A 155 -1.48 -7.35 9.34
CA PRO A 155 -0.29 -6.58 8.99
C PRO A 155 0.75 -7.45 8.25
N PHE A 156 0.39 -8.00 7.08
CA PHE A 156 1.20 -8.94 6.30
C PHE A 156 2.59 -8.39 6.01
N SER A 157 2.68 -7.16 5.51
CA SER A 157 3.98 -6.55 5.19
C SER A 157 4.87 -6.45 6.41
N ALA A 158 4.34 -5.95 7.54
CA ALA A 158 5.08 -5.80 8.78
C ALA A 158 5.55 -7.15 9.34
N LEU A 159 4.69 -8.18 9.29
CA LEU A 159 5.03 -9.54 9.74
C LEU A 159 6.09 -10.19 8.86
N CYS A 160 5.99 -10.04 7.52
CA CYS A 160 7.01 -10.54 6.60
C CYS A 160 8.35 -9.78 6.73
N PHE A 161 8.32 -8.48 7.04
CA PHE A 161 9.54 -7.75 7.41
C PHE A 161 10.13 -8.26 8.73
N ARG A 162 9.28 -8.54 9.73
CA ARG A 162 9.71 -9.17 10.99
C ARG A 162 10.42 -10.50 10.77
N GLU A 163 9.87 -11.38 9.90
CA GLU A 163 10.50 -12.66 9.54
C GLU A 163 11.92 -12.47 8.98
N ARG A 164 12.18 -11.36 8.30
CA ARG A 164 13.46 -11.08 7.63
C ARG A 164 14.47 -10.30 8.47
N LEU A 165 14.00 -9.29 9.18
CA LEU A 165 14.87 -8.36 9.92
C LEU A 165 15.13 -8.82 11.36
N GLY A 166 14.34 -9.81 11.85
CA GLY A 166 14.49 -10.37 13.18
C GLY A 166 13.68 -9.62 14.26
N PRO A 167 13.71 -10.14 15.48
CA PRO A 167 12.83 -9.70 16.57
C PRO A 167 13.25 -8.37 17.21
N ASP A 168 14.47 -7.89 16.97
CA ASP A 168 15.01 -6.72 17.65
C ASP A 168 14.56 -5.39 17.03
N VAL A 169 14.06 -5.42 15.79
CA VAL A 169 13.52 -4.23 15.12
C VAL A 169 12.15 -3.88 15.71
N GLU A 170 12.00 -2.64 16.17
CA GLU A 170 10.71 -2.11 16.61
C GLU A 170 9.82 -1.82 15.38
N ILE A 171 8.58 -2.31 15.40
CA ILE A 171 7.62 -2.08 14.32
C ILE A 171 6.40 -1.35 14.88
N VAL A 172 6.04 -0.22 14.25
CA VAL A 172 4.84 0.56 14.54
C VAL A 172 3.89 0.43 13.38
N ASN A 173 2.75 -0.20 13.60
CA ASN A 173 1.69 -0.33 12.61
C ASN A 173 0.69 0.81 12.78
N ILE A 174 0.45 1.57 11.73
CA ILE A 174 -0.41 2.75 11.75
C ILE A 174 -1.50 2.57 10.70
N ASP A 175 -2.76 2.75 11.11
CA ASP A 175 -3.90 2.73 10.22
C ASP A 175 -4.98 3.71 10.71
N ARG A 176 -5.75 4.28 9.78
CA ARG A 176 -6.87 5.17 10.11
C ARG A 176 -8.07 4.42 10.71
N CYS A 177 -8.22 3.14 10.34
CA CYS A 177 -9.33 2.30 10.75
C CYS A 177 -9.07 1.65 12.12
N ALA A 178 -9.90 1.98 13.11
CA ALA A 178 -9.82 1.41 14.47
C ALA A 178 -10.00 -0.13 14.46
N GLU A 179 -10.89 -0.64 13.61
CA GLU A 179 -11.13 -2.08 13.46
C GLU A 179 -9.88 -2.78 12.92
N ALA A 180 -9.21 -2.20 11.90
CA ALA A 180 -7.96 -2.72 11.36
C ALA A 180 -6.88 -2.80 12.45
N ILE A 181 -6.69 -1.73 13.22
CA ILE A 181 -5.73 -1.68 14.33
C ILE A 181 -6.03 -2.73 15.41
N SER A 182 -7.30 -2.90 15.75
CA SER A 182 -7.72 -3.89 16.75
C SER A 182 -7.40 -5.32 16.28
N HIS A 183 -7.76 -5.65 15.04
CA HIS A 183 -7.52 -6.96 14.45
C HIS A 183 -6.03 -7.22 14.22
N GLY A 184 -5.29 -6.25 13.67
CA GLY A 184 -3.85 -6.38 13.45
C GLY A 184 -3.08 -6.67 14.74
N ARG A 185 -3.43 -5.97 15.84
CA ARG A 185 -2.88 -6.22 17.19
C ARG A 185 -3.22 -7.64 17.66
N ALA A 186 -4.46 -8.06 17.48
CA ALA A 186 -4.89 -9.39 17.90
C ALA A 186 -4.18 -10.50 17.09
N VAL A 187 -3.99 -10.32 15.77
CA VAL A 187 -3.21 -11.23 14.92
C VAL A 187 -1.76 -11.33 15.39
N ALA A 188 -1.08 -10.20 15.59
CA ALA A 188 0.29 -10.19 16.06
C ALA A 188 0.44 -10.91 17.42
N ASN A 189 -0.48 -10.65 18.35
CA ASN A 189 -0.51 -11.33 19.65
C ASN A 189 -0.73 -12.84 19.50
N ALA A 190 -1.68 -13.27 18.65
CA ALA A 190 -1.98 -14.68 18.39
C ALA A 190 -0.78 -15.44 17.78
N LEU A 191 0.03 -14.75 16.96
CA LEU A 191 1.26 -15.27 16.39
C LEU A 191 2.45 -15.20 17.36
N GLY A 192 2.30 -14.52 18.51
CA GLY A 192 3.33 -14.38 19.54
C GLY A 192 4.41 -13.36 19.19
N GLU A 193 4.08 -12.40 18.32
CA GLU A 193 5.00 -11.34 17.92
C GLU A 193 5.20 -10.31 19.06
N LYS A 194 6.45 -9.90 19.21
CA LYS A 194 6.86 -8.87 20.21
C LYS A 194 7.45 -7.67 19.47
N ASN A 195 7.60 -6.55 20.17
CA ASN A 195 8.13 -5.30 19.62
C ASN A 195 7.33 -4.80 18.39
N MET A 196 6.02 -5.09 18.37
CA MET A 196 5.06 -4.56 17.40
C MET A 196 3.99 -3.75 18.14
N SER A 197 3.90 -2.49 17.84
CA SER A 197 2.86 -1.59 18.35
C SER A 197 1.86 -1.25 17.26
N PHE A 198 0.66 -0.80 17.68
CA PHE A 198 -0.47 -0.53 16.80
C PHE A 198 -1.11 0.78 17.22
N LEU A 199 -1.19 1.73 16.30
CA LEU A 199 -1.67 3.08 16.55
C LEU A 199 -2.74 3.44 15.51
N GLN A 200 -3.93 3.80 16.00
CA GLN A 200 -4.93 4.42 15.15
C GLN A 200 -4.56 5.88 14.94
N ALA A 201 -4.27 6.24 13.70
CA ALA A 201 -4.01 7.62 13.31
C ALA A 201 -4.29 7.84 11.83
N GLU A 202 -4.80 9.01 11.52
CA GLU A 202 -4.93 9.49 10.15
C GLU A 202 -3.78 10.45 9.84
N ILE A 203 -3.11 10.19 8.72
CA ILE A 203 -2.06 11.07 8.22
C ILE A 203 -2.72 12.05 7.26
N THR A 204 -2.88 13.30 7.70
CA THR A 204 -3.43 14.38 6.88
C THR A 204 -2.35 15.35 6.44
N THR A 205 -2.62 16.06 5.36
CA THR A 205 -1.72 17.05 4.73
C THR A 205 -1.44 18.28 5.61
N GLY A 206 -0.79 18.09 6.71
CA GLY A 206 -0.40 19.19 7.61
C GLY A 206 -0.08 18.75 9.01
N ILE A 207 -0.71 17.71 9.50
CA ILE A 207 -0.48 17.22 10.87
C ILE A 207 -0.90 15.77 10.90
N VAL A 208 -0.08 14.90 11.45
CA VAL A 208 -0.52 13.58 11.89
C VAL A 208 -1.41 13.81 13.12
N THR A 209 -2.72 13.84 12.93
CA THR A 209 -3.68 14.02 14.03
C THR A 209 -4.24 12.66 14.44
N PRO A 210 -4.48 12.43 15.75
CA PRO A 210 -5.32 11.31 16.14
C PRO A 210 -6.70 11.45 15.52
N ALA A 211 -7.25 10.34 15.01
CA ALA A 211 -8.60 10.37 14.45
C ALA A 211 -9.57 10.97 15.47
N SER A 212 -10.35 11.97 15.07
CA SER A 212 -11.35 12.60 15.94
C SER A 212 -12.37 11.54 16.35
N SER A 213 -12.48 11.32 17.65
CA SER A 213 -13.65 10.62 18.19
C SER A 213 -14.85 11.52 17.97
N ASP A 214 -15.72 11.21 17.02
CA ASP A 214 -17.07 11.74 17.04
C ASP A 214 -17.73 11.29 18.35
N GLU A 215 -17.75 12.20 19.32
CA GLU A 215 -18.56 12.08 20.51
C GLU A 215 -20.03 12.15 20.10
N GLU A 216 -20.66 10.99 19.93
CA GLU A 216 -21.99 10.78 20.50
C GLU A 216 -22.39 9.30 20.45
N THR A 217 -22.69 8.80 21.66
CA THR A 217 -23.45 7.59 21.99
C THR A 217 -22.80 6.23 21.75
N LEU A 218 -22.11 5.69 22.78
CA LEU A 218 -22.57 4.48 23.47
C LEU A 218 -21.64 4.19 24.66
N ALA A 219 -22.26 4.15 25.84
CA ALA A 219 -21.59 3.91 27.12
C ALA A 219 -20.96 2.51 27.21
N SER A 220 -19.82 2.46 27.96
CA SER A 220 -19.19 1.28 28.53
C SER A 220 -18.32 0.41 27.63
N VAL A 221 -17.12 0.92 27.24
CA VAL A 221 -15.92 0.10 27.01
C VAL A 221 -14.76 0.79 27.73
N PRO A 222 -13.88 0.08 28.48
CA PRO A 222 -12.82 0.74 29.27
C PRO A 222 -11.83 1.45 28.33
N SER A 223 -11.80 2.76 28.42
CA SER A 223 -10.89 3.66 27.73
C SER A 223 -9.48 3.54 28.28
N SER A 224 -8.63 2.77 27.60
CA SER A 224 -7.19 2.93 27.64
C SER A 224 -6.58 2.66 26.27
N GLN A 225 -7.06 3.34 25.24
CA GLN A 225 -6.38 3.37 23.95
C GLN A 225 -5.65 4.69 23.87
N ASN A 226 -4.31 4.62 23.86
CA ASN A 226 -3.45 5.74 23.53
C ASN A 226 -3.77 6.19 22.09
N VAL A 227 -4.68 7.13 21.94
CA VAL A 227 -4.86 7.93 20.75
C VAL A 227 -3.73 8.97 20.78
N GLY A 228 -2.51 8.53 20.43
CA GLY A 228 -1.34 9.40 20.40
C GLY A 228 -1.03 9.79 18.96
N LYS A 229 -0.56 11.03 18.78
CA LYS A 229 0.05 11.45 17.52
C LYS A 229 1.23 10.51 17.25
N PRO A 230 1.32 9.84 16.06
CA PRO A 230 2.48 9.01 15.78
C PRO A 230 3.70 9.91 15.71
N ASP A 231 4.66 9.63 16.57
CA ASP A 231 5.97 10.25 16.49
C ASP A 231 6.82 9.46 15.49
N LEU A 232 7.01 10.05 14.30
CA LEU A 232 7.85 9.48 13.24
C LEU A 232 9.28 10.00 13.29
N THR A 233 9.60 10.90 14.24
CA THR A 233 10.92 11.55 14.29
C THR A 233 12.06 10.58 14.67
N ASP A 234 11.74 9.51 15.37
CA ASP A 234 12.67 8.46 15.77
C ASP A 234 12.67 7.22 14.85
N CYS A 235 11.80 7.21 13.82
CA CYS A 235 11.79 6.13 12.82
C CYS A 235 13.00 6.22 11.88
N ASP A 236 13.63 5.08 11.65
CA ASP A 236 14.69 4.94 10.66
C ASP A 236 14.10 4.75 9.25
N LEU A 237 12.94 4.09 9.18
CA LEU A 237 12.20 3.81 7.96
C LEU A 237 10.71 4.02 8.18
N VAL A 238 10.05 4.67 7.22
CA VAL A 238 8.59 4.66 7.09
C VAL A 238 8.22 3.94 5.80
N HIS A 239 7.35 2.94 5.90
CA HIS A 239 6.87 2.15 4.79
C HIS A 239 5.43 2.54 4.42
N PHE A 240 5.21 2.91 3.16
CA PHE A 240 3.90 3.24 2.61
C PHE A 240 3.28 2.03 1.91
N ALA A 241 2.12 1.58 2.35
CA ALA A 241 1.33 0.59 1.63
C ALA A 241 0.87 1.12 0.26
N ALA A 242 0.55 0.21 -0.66
CA ALA A 242 0.20 0.56 -2.04
C ALA A 242 -1.08 1.40 -2.14
N LEU A 243 -2.05 1.18 -1.24
CA LEU A 243 -3.38 1.80 -1.22
C LEU A 243 -3.48 3.03 -0.30
N ILE A 244 -2.37 3.56 0.20
CA ILE A 244 -2.39 4.83 0.93
C ILE A 244 -2.66 5.98 -0.04
N GLY A 245 -3.61 6.86 0.34
CA GLY A 245 -4.09 7.97 -0.49
C GLY A 245 -5.17 7.51 -1.47
N GLU A 246 -6.22 8.32 -1.62
CA GLU A 246 -7.35 8.02 -2.51
C GLU A 246 -7.04 8.38 -3.97
N THR A 247 -6.10 9.29 -4.17
CA THR A 247 -5.61 9.73 -5.49
C THR A 247 -4.08 9.79 -5.50
N GLU A 248 -3.50 9.91 -6.70
CA GLU A 248 -2.07 10.16 -6.86
C GLU A 248 -1.63 11.45 -6.16
N LYS A 249 -2.48 12.48 -6.17
CA LYS A 249 -2.23 13.74 -5.48
C LYS A 249 -2.20 13.54 -3.96
N ASP A 250 -3.19 12.86 -3.39
CA ASP A 250 -3.25 12.59 -1.95
C ASP A 250 -2.02 11.80 -1.50
N LYS A 251 -1.61 10.81 -2.30
CA LYS A 251 -0.43 10.00 -2.04
C LYS A 251 0.85 10.84 -1.99
N ARG A 252 1.01 11.81 -2.90
CA ARG A 252 2.13 12.77 -2.87
C ARG A 252 2.08 13.69 -1.65
N ASP A 253 0.90 14.27 -1.39
CA ASP A 253 0.72 15.19 -0.27
C ASP A 253 1.02 14.51 1.07
N LEU A 254 0.60 13.24 1.22
CA LEU A 254 0.92 12.40 2.37
C LEU A 254 2.42 12.11 2.47
N LEU A 255 3.10 11.81 1.36
CA LEU A 255 4.54 11.63 1.34
C LEU A 255 5.27 12.88 1.85
N VAL A 256 4.88 14.05 1.36
CA VAL A 256 5.46 15.34 1.79
C VAL A 256 5.20 15.59 3.28
N ALA A 257 4.00 15.31 3.77
CA ALA A 257 3.66 15.46 5.20
C ALA A 257 4.48 14.53 6.10
N VAL A 258 4.63 13.27 5.70
CA VAL A 258 5.43 12.28 6.42
C VAL A 258 6.92 12.67 6.41
N ALA A 259 7.47 13.04 5.25
CA ALA A 259 8.87 13.48 5.16
C ALA A 259 9.17 14.65 6.10
N LYS A 260 8.26 15.62 6.20
CA LYS A 260 8.39 16.76 7.13
C LYS A 260 8.30 16.38 8.62
N SER A 261 7.73 15.23 8.94
CA SER A 261 7.61 14.73 10.32
C SER A 261 8.72 13.76 10.74
N MET A 262 9.61 13.43 9.82
CA MET A 262 10.74 12.55 10.06
C MET A 262 12.04 13.33 10.23
N ARG A 263 13.04 12.70 10.84
CA ARG A 263 14.38 13.28 10.91
C ARG A 263 15.09 13.26 9.56
N PRO A 264 15.94 14.25 9.26
CA PRO A 264 16.79 14.22 8.07
C PRO A 264 17.65 12.95 8.02
N GLY A 265 17.81 12.40 6.83
CA GLY A 265 18.55 11.17 6.59
C GLY A 265 17.76 9.87 6.84
N ALA A 266 16.59 9.93 7.45
CA ALA A 266 15.70 8.77 7.53
C ALA A 266 15.20 8.35 6.14
N LEU A 267 14.77 7.11 5.99
CA LEU A 267 14.31 6.57 4.72
C LEU A 267 12.79 6.46 4.68
N ILE A 268 12.22 6.64 3.50
CA ILE A 268 10.84 6.30 3.21
C ILE A 268 10.84 5.29 2.07
N MET A 269 10.12 4.19 2.26
CA MET A 269 9.91 3.15 1.25
C MET A 269 8.48 3.22 0.75
N LEU A 270 8.32 3.30 -0.55
CA LEU A 270 7.05 3.52 -1.22
C LEU A 270 6.75 2.37 -2.16
N ARG A 271 5.53 1.85 -2.10
CA ARG A 271 5.00 0.98 -3.15
C ARG A 271 4.34 1.82 -4.22
N SER A 272 4.81 1.66 -5.44
CA SER A 272 4.28 2.30 -6.64
C SER A 272 3.88 1.26 -7.66
N THR A 273 3.14 1.69 -8.65
CA THR A 273 2.74 0.88 -9.78
C THR A 273 3.08 1.57 -11.07
N ASP A 274 3.19 0.78 -12.12
CA ASP A 274 3.29 1.27 -13.48
C ASP A 274 2.48 0.38 -14.44
N SER A 275 2.35 0.84 -15.69
CA SER A 275 1.61 0.14 -16.73
C SER A 275 0.16 -0.18 -16.30
N LEU A 276 -0.38 -1.32 -16.69
CA LEU A 276 -1.78 -1.69 -16.41
C LEU A 276 -2.13 -1.84 -14.92
N ARG A 277 -1.15 -1.95 -14.04
CA ARG A 277 -1.47 -2.04 -12.60
C ARG A 277 -1.89 -0.72 -11.98
N GLN A 278 -1.69 0.39 -12.67
CA GLN A 278 -2.26 1.68 -12.26
C GLN A 278 -3.79 1.64 -12.18
N VAL A 279 -4.44 0.69 -12.86
CA VAL A 279 -5.88 0.46 -12.73
C VAL A 279 -6.29 0.00 -11.32
N LEU A 280 -5.39 -0.68 -10.59
CA LEU A 280 -5.66 -1.23 -9.26
C LEU A 280 -5.08 -0.38 -8.11
N TYR A 281 -4.00 0.36 -8.38
CA TYR A 281 -3.30 1.13 -7.36
C TYR A 281 -2.85 2.48 -7.93
N PRO A 282 -2.99 3.58 -7.18
CA PRO A 282 -2.50 4.88 -7.62
C PRO A 282 -0.97 4.87 -7.74
N LYS A 283 -0.47 5.42 -8.83
CA LYS A 283 0.98 5.60 -9.04
C LYS A 283 1.55 6.58 -8.02
N MET A 284 2.78 6.33 -7.58
CA MET A 284 3.58 7.29 -6.83
C MET A 284 4.57 7.95 -7.77
N ASP A 285 4.38 9.23 -8.01
CA ASP A 285 5.33 10.08 -8.72
C ASP A 285 6.23 10.78 -7.70
N VAL A 286 7.52 10.43 -7.72
CA VAL A 286 8.54 11.04 -6.84
C VAL A 286 9.37 12.10 -7.54
N ASP A 287 9.17 12.32 -8.85
CA ASP A 287 9.96 13.24 -9.66
C ASP A 287 9.34 14.64 -9.72
N CYS A 288 8.22 14.88 -9.03
CA CYS A 288 7.60 16.19 -8.97
C CYS A 288 8.29 17.12 -7.96
N TRP A 289 8.19 18.42 -8.24
CA TRP A 289 8.82 19.48 -7.44
C TRP A 289 8.50 19.41 -5.95
N GLU A 290 7.25 19.19 -5.60
CA GLU A 290 6.78 19.16 -4.21
C GLU A 290 7.46 18.07 -3.40
N VAL A 291 7.69 16.91 -4.02
CA VAL A 291 8.36 15.76 -3.41
C VAL A 291 9.87 15.99 -3.33
N LEU A 292 10.50 16.43 -4.43
CA LEU A 292 11.95 16.65 -4.50
C LEU A 292 12.45 17.76 -3.59
N ASN A 293 11.56 18.62 -3.08
CA ASN A 293 11.91 19.64 -2.08
C ASN A 293 12.11 19.08 -0.68
N VAL A 294 11.60 17.88 -0.38
CA VAL A 294 11.61 17.30 0.97
C VAL A 294 12.32 15.95 1.03
N VAL A 295 12.51 15.29 -0.12
CA VAL A 295 13.20 14.01 -0.19
C VAL A 295 14.14 13.96 -1.41
N THR A 296 15.14 13.10 -1.31
CA THR A 296 16.02 12.73 -2.42
C THR A 296 15.77 11.28 -2.79
N PRO A 297 15.37 10.95 -4.04
CA PRO A 297 15.29 9.57 -4.51
C PRO A 297 16.64 8.86 -4.36
N VAL A 298 16.64 7.65 -3.83
CA VAL A 298 17.85 6.83 -3.65
C VAL A 298 17.91 5.74 -4.71
N LEU A 299 16.92 4.88 -4.75
CA LEU A 299 16.81 3.84 -5.77
C LEU A 299 15.37 3.36 -5.93
N ALA A 300 15.13 2.71 -7.06
CA ALA A 300 13.87 2.00 -7.30
C ALA A 300 14.17 0.58 -7.79
N THR A 301 13.41 -0.39 -7.29
CA THR A 301 13.51 -1.79 -7.72
C THR A 301 12.15 -2.29 -8.16
N ARG A 302 12.17 -3.11 -9.21
CA ARG A 302 10.99 -3.77 -9.74
C ARG A 302 11.14 -5.28 -9.64
N TYR A 303 10.09 -5.94 -9.21
CA TYR A 303 10.05 -7.39 -9.19
C TYR A 303 9.83 -7.94 -10.61
N PHE A 304 10.72 -8.81 -11.04
CA PHE A 304 10.61 -9.53 -12.31
C PHE A 304 10.15 -10.97 -12.06
N GLY A 305 9.02 -11.34 -12.64
CA GLY A 305 8.46 -12.69 -12.53
C GLY A 305 7.58 -12.86 -11.29
N GLY A 306 6.36 -13.29 -11.50
CA GLY A 306 5.35 -13.48 -10.46
C GLY A 306 4.14 -12.56 -10.65
N SER A 307 3.16 -12.69 -9.77
CA SER A 307 1.89 -11.96 -9.83
C SER A 307 1.97 -10.51 -9.35
N THR A 308 3.10 -10.09 -8.78
CA THR A 308 3.30 -8.72 -8.30
C THR A 308 4.22 -7.95 -9.23
N SER A 309 3.70 -6.89 -9.87
CA SER A 309 4.50 -5.91 -10.63
C SER A 309 4.55 -4.57 -9.90
N LEU A 310 4.65 -4.62 -8.58
CA LEU A 310 4.86 -3.42 -7.78
C LEU A 310 6.33 -2.97 -7.92
N THR A 311 6.51 -1.66 -8.02
CA THR A 311 7.81 -1.01 -7.92
C THR A 311 7.99 -0.52 -6.50
N THR A 312 9.11 -0.85 -5.89
CA THR A 312 9.52 -0.30 -4.61
C THR A 312 10.47 0.86 -4.86
N ILE A 313 10.13 2.02 -4.33
CA ILE A 313 10.95 3.24 -4.41
C ILE A 313 11.42 3.57 -3.01
N VAL A 314 12.71 3.84 -2.85
CA VAL A 314 13.29 4.32 -1.60
C VAL A 314 13.78 5.75 -1.80
N VAL A 315 13.33 6.62 -0.90
CA VAL A 315 13.75 8.02 -0.85
C VAL A 315 14.36 8.33 0.52
N SER A 316 15.31 9.25 0.57
CA SER A 316 15.90 9.76 1.82
C SER A 316 15.27 11.11 2.15
N VAL A 317 14.89 11.31 3.40
CA VAL A 317 14.36 12.58 3.88
C VAL A 317 15.48 13.63 3.87
N ASP A 318 15.23 14.75 3.22
CA ASP A 318 16.15 15.89 3.22
C ASP A 318 15.95 16.74 4.48
N GLY A 319 17.03 17.38 4.96
CA GLY A 319 16.88 18.49 5.89
C GLY A 319 16.11 19.62 5.20
N VAL A 320 15.34 20.40 5.99
CA VAL A 320 14.67 21.60 5.47
C VAL A 320 15.74 22.44 4.75
N LYS A 321 15.70 22.48 3.44
CA LYS A 321 16.55 23.40 2.64
C LYS A 321 16.10 24.79 3.03
N GLY A 322 16.83 25.43 3.94
CA GLY A 322 16.59 26.81 4.29
C GLY A 322 16.49 27.62 3.02
N GLY A 323 15.34 28.26 2.79
CA GLY A 323 15.13 29.10 1.63
C GLY A 323 16.24 30.14 1.56
N GLY A 324 17.26 29.85 0.75
CA GLY A 324 18.17 30.88 0.28
C GLY A 324 17.38 31.78 -0.65
N ILE A 325 17.17 32.99 -0.20
CA ILE A 325 16.63 34.13 -0.95
C ILE A 325 17.56 34.41 -2.13
#